data_3d3fe1d365e52008361e1dee65787910
#
_entry.id   3d3fe1d365e52008361e1dee65787910
#
_cell.length_a   1.000
_cell.length_b   1.000
_cell.length_c   1.000
_cell.angle_alpha   90.00
_cell.angle_beta   90.00
_cell.angle_gamma   90.00
#
_symmetry.space_group_name_H-M   'P 1'
#
loop_
_entity.id
_entity.type
_entity.pdbx_description
1 polymer ?
#
loop_
_entity_poly.entity_id
_entity_poly.type
_entity_poly.pdbx_seq_one_letter_code
_entity_poly.pdbx_strand_id
1 'polypeptide(L)'
;MPDGDAALEGLTAFLARFCKILNPLFDGIRKARDMERCLYEGRTFLWTFIVGHLVRLGSRNAMDANRNDPKYADAILKLADQSVWPERERKTAPCTLSCCNFLSRGCTAVLEKALVDIVSHMIRLKLFENARFRGLFVIAVDGTKQERIRCCKWLGNRANRYVLEAKLVTPWGSAYSVMSVPIKPWHDRDDDEKQDSEYRGFLRLAPLLKAAFPHLGICILGDGLYACKPIMELCESYGWEYIFTFKEGRTPTAFAEARDLME
;
A
#
# COMPACT_ATOMS: atom_id res chain seq x y z
N MET A 1 3.04 27.69 17.01
CA MET A 1 2.90 26.29 16.58
C MET A 1 2.32 25.54 17.75
N PRO A 2 1.35 24.64 17.58
CA PRO A 2 0.94 23.79 18.68
C PRO A 2 2.19 23.02 19.15
N ASP A 3 2.32 22.90 20.47
CA ASP A 3 3.38 22.15 21.12
C ASP A 3 3.45 20.75 20.47
N GLY A 4 4.62 20.35 19.98
CA GLY A 4 4.80 19.08 19.29
C GLY A 4 4.36 17.88 20.13
N ASP A 5 4.42 18.02 21.43
CA ASP A 5 3.99 17.04 22.41
C ASP A 5 2.45 16.87 22.44
N ALA A 6 1.71 17.96 22.44
CA ALA A 6 0.24 17.94 22.39
C ALA A 6 -0.26 17.35 21.05
N ALA A 7 0.45 17.62 19.95
CA ALA A 7 0.14 17.03 18.66
C ALA A 7 0.36 15.51 18.64
N LEU A 8 1.45 15.01 19.23
CA LEU A 8 1.71 13.56 19.33
C LEU A 8 0.71 12.86 20.23
N GLU A 9 0.32 13.45 21.36
CA GLU A 9 -0.72 12.92 22.25
C GLU A 9 -2.09 12.83 21.55
N GLY A 10 -2.48 13.90 20.85
CA GLY A 10 -3.71 13.94 20.06
C GLY A 10 -3.73 12.88 18.95
N LEU A 11 -2.62 12.74 18.23
CA LEU A 11 -2.45 11.70 17.20
C LEU A 11 -2.53 10.30 17.81
N THR A 12 -1.86 10.06 18.94
CA THR A 12 -1.89 8.77 19.63
C THR A 12 -3.31 8.41 20.10
N ALA A 13 -4.04 9.37 20.66
CA ALA A 13 -5.44 9.17 21.06
C ALA A 13 -6.37 8.88 19.86
N PHE A 14 -6.14 9.54 18.73
CA PHE A 14 -6.86 9.27 17.49
C PHE A 14 -6.55 7.86 16.97
N LEU A 15 -5.27 7.48 16.86
CA LEU A 15 -4.83 6.19 16.36
C LEU A 15 -5.25 5.03 17.26
N ALA A 16 -5.38 5.25 18.56
CA ALA A 16 -5.84 4.23 19.52
C ALA A 16 -7.23 3.65 19.16
N ARG A 17 -8.07 4.42 18.45
CA ARG A 17 -9.36 3.95 17.94
C ARG A 17 -9.21 2.86 16.87
N PHE A 18 -8.12 2.91 16.12
CA PHE A 18 -7.82 1.95 15.06
C PHE A 18 -7.03 0.73 15.55
N CYS A 19 -6.41 0.78 16.72
CA CYS A 19 -5.63 -0.34 17.27
C CYS A 19 -6.45 -1.62 17.39
N LYS A 20 -7.74 -1.52 17.73
CA LYS A 20 -8.64 -2.69 17.83
C LYS A 20 -8.82 -3.40 16.49
N ILE A 21 -8.63 -2.70 15.37
CA ILE A 21 -8.72 -3.25 14.02
C ILE A 21 -7.33 -3.70 13.54
N LEU A 22 -6.32 -2.86 13.72
CA LEU A 22 -4.99 -3.06 13.16
C LEU A 22 -4.15 -4.08 13.95
N ASN A 23 -4.20 -4.06 15.28
CA ASN A 23 -3.38 -4.96 16.09
C ASN A 23 -3.67 -6.45 15.84
N PRO A 24 -4.93 -6.92 15.73
CA PRO A 24 -5.22 -8.30 15.36
C PRO A 24 -4.70 -8.69 13.97
N LEU A 25 -4.70 -7.74 13.00
CA LEU A 25 -4.14 -7.98 11.67
C LEU A 25 -2.61 -8.12 11.76
N PHE A 26 -1.97 -7.27 12.55
CA PHE A 26 -0.51 -7.31 12.75
C PHE A 26 -0.05 -8.55 13.52
N ASP A 27 -0.89 -9.15 14.33
CA ASP A 27 -0.58 -10.43 15.01
C ASP A 27 -0.40 -11.60 14.05
N GLY A 28 -1.00 -11.54 12.87
CA GLY A 28 -0.76 -12.52 11.81
C GLY A 28 0.72 -12.59 11.37
N ILE A 29 1.52 -11.56 11.65
CA ILE A 29 2.96 -11.51 11.34
C ILE A 29 3.81 -12.26 12.39
N ARG A 30 3.20 -12.62 13.52
CA ARG A 30 3.89 -13.24 14.67
C ARG A 30 4.60 -14.55 14.33
N LYS A 31 4.11 -15.31 13.36
CA LYS A 31 4.64 -16.63 12.99
C LYS A 31 6.03 -16.61 12.34
N ALA A 32 6.52 -15.45 11.92
CA ALA A 32 7.79 -15.34 11.20
C ALA A 32 9.03 -15.19 12.11
N ARG A 33 8.87 -15.17 13.44
CA ARG A 33 9.94 -14.90 14.38
C ARG A 33 9.82 -15.73 15.65
N ASP A 34 10.96 -16.18 16.18
CA ASP A 34 11.06 -16.76 17.52
C ASP A 34 10.82 -15.66 18.57
N MET A 35 9.62 -15.61 19.10
CA MET A 35 9.17 -14.54 19.99
C MET A 35 9.80 -14.63 21.38
N GLU A 36 10.29 -15.80 21.79
CA GLU A 36 10.93 -15.97 23.10
C GLU A 36 12.24 -15.17 23.21
N ARG A 37 12.88 -14.90 22.07
CA ARG A 37 14.12 -14.11 21.97
C ARG A 37 13.91 -12.67 21.52
N CYS A 38 12.67 -12.21 21.38
CA CYS A 38 12.37 -10.88 20.87
C CYS A 38 11.94 -9.95 21.98
N LEU A 39 12.56 -8.76 22.00
CA LEU A 39 12.23 -7.69 22.95
C LEU A 39 10.91 -7.00 22.61
N TYR A 40 10.55 -6.96 21.31
CA TYR A 40 9.40 -6.24 20.79
C TYR A 40 8.48 -7.20 20.08
N GLU A 41 7.19 -7.01 20.27
CA GLU A 41 6.16 -7.68 19.52
C GLU A 41 6.12 -7.20 18.05
N GLY A 42 5.56 -8.03 17.16
CA GLY A 42 5.44 -7.68 15.73
C GLY A 42 4.73 -6.35 15.48
N ARG A 43 3.69 -6.07 16.25
CA ARG A 43 2.94 -4.80 16.20
C ARG A 43 3.83 -3.59 16.45
N THR A 44 4.78 -3.67 17.40
CA THR A 44 5.65 -2.56 17.77
C THR A 44 6.53 -2.12 16.59
N PHE A 45 7.02 -3.06 15.78
CA PHE A 45 7.80 -2.72 14.58
C PHE A 45 6.96 -1.97 13.55
N LEU A 46 5.70 -2.38 13.36
CA LEU A 46 4.79 -1.72 12.42
C LEU A 46 4.40 -0.32 12.91
N TRP A 47 4.01 -0.20 14.19
CA TRP A 47 3.67 1.09 14.76
C TRP A 47 4.85 2.06 14.76
N THR A 48 6.09 1.58 14.90
CA THR A 48 7.28 2.43 14.78
C THR A 48 7.34 3.12 13.42
N PHE A 49 7.10 2.40 12.33
CA PHE A 49 7.06 3.00 11.00
C PHE A 49 5.82 3.88 10.79
N ILE A 50 4.64 3.43 11.20
CA ILE A 50 3.41 4.20 11.04
C ILE A 50 3.52 5.54 11.76
N VAL A 51 3.87 5.55 13.05
CA VAL A 51 4.03 6.79 13.83
C VAL A 51 5.14 7.65 13.25
N GLY A 52 6.31 7.08 12.93
CA GLY A 52 7.42 7.82 12.34
C GLY A 52 7.05 8.54 11.05
N HIS A 53 6.24 7.94 10.19
CA HIS A 53 5.73 8.59 8.96
C HIS A 53 4.67 9.64 9.26
N LEU A 54 3.75 9.37 10.17
CA LEU A 54 2.68 10.31 10.54
C LEU A 54 3.21 11.58 11.20
N VAL A 55 4.24 11.46 12.05
CA VAL A 55 4.92 12.63 12.64
C VAL A 55 6.00 13.23 11.71
N ARG A 56 6.05 12.78 10.46
CA ARG A 56 6.91 13.31 9.39
C ARG A 56 8.41 13.31 9.71
N LEU A 57 8.92 12.28 10.36
CA LEU A 57 10.35 12.18 10.64
C LEU A 57 11.23 12.06 9.38
N GLY A 58 10.63 11.79 8.23
CA GLY A 58 11.23 11.90 6.89
C GLY A 58 12.31 10.87 6.56
N SER A 59 13.00 10.29 7.54
CA SER A 59 14.05 9.30 7.29
C SER A 59 14.19 8.28 8.43
N ARG A 60 14.76 7.12 8.11
CA ARG A 60 15.09 6.11 9.13
C ARG A 60 16.06 6.64 10.18
N ASN A 61 17.03 7.45 9.78
CA ASN A 61 17.99 8.05 10.71
C ASN A 61 17.29 9.00 11.71
N ALA A 62 16.30 9.77 11.24
CA ALA A 62 15.50 10.62 12.13
C ALA A 62 14.64 9.79 13.09
N MET A 63 14.07 8.67 12.64
CA MET A 63 13.34 7.74 13.52
C MET A 63 14.27 7.15 14.58
N ASP A 64 15.48 6.72 14.18
CA ASP A 64 16.47 6.16 15.09
C ASP A 64 17.01 7.21 16.10
N ALA A 65 17.13 8.47 15.71
CA ALA A 65 17.50 9.57 16.62
C ALA A 65 16.42 9.80 17.69
N ASN A 66 15.15 9.64 17.34
CA ASN A 66 14.02 9.85 18.26
C ASN A 66 13.65 8.58 19.08
N ARG A 67 14.23 7.42 18.81
CA ARG A 67 13.85 6.15 19.46
C ARG A 67 13.94 6.15 20.99
N ASN A 68 14.81 6.98 21.55
CA ASN A 68 15.04 7.11 22.99
C ASN A 68 14.22 8.24 23.62
N ASP A 69 13.46 9.00 22.83
CA ASP A 69 12.50 9.98 23.34
C ASP A 69 11.38 9.23 24.08
N PRO A 70 11.14 9.54 25.37
CA PRO A 70 10.15 8.81 26.16
C PRO A 70 8.72 8.92 25.58
N LYS A 71 8.35 10.10 25.07
CA LYS A 71 7.01 10.36 24.54
C LYS A 71 6.79 9.61 23.23
N TYR A 72 7.79 9.62 22.33
CA TYR A 72 7.76 8.88 21.08
C TYR A 72 7.70 7.36 21.34
N ALA A 73 8.53 6.86 22.24
CA ALA A 73 8.53 5.46 22.62
C ALA A 73 7.20 5.04 23.26
N ASP A 74 6.70 5.78 24.25
CA ASP A 74 5.44 5.48 24.92
C ASP A 74 4.24 5.50 23.97
N ALA A 75 4.20 6.42 23.01
CA ALA A 75 3.17 6.46 21.98
C ALA A 75 3.13 5.17 21.15
N ILE A 76 4.29 4.71 20.66
CA ILE A 76 4.40 3.47 19.88
C ILE A 76 3.98 2.26 20.70
N LEU A 77 4.41 2.16 21.93
CA LEU A 77 4.16 1.03 22.80
C LEU A 77 2.71 0.94 23.25
N LYS A 78 2.10 2.08 23.51
CA LYS A 78 0.67 2.19 23.80
C LYS A 78 -0.20 1.75 22.61
N LEU A 79 0.16 2.16 21.40
CA LEU A 79 -0.54 1.76 20.17
C LEU A 79 -0.35 0.28 19.87
N ALA A 80 0.83 -0.26 20.14
CA ALA A 80 1.13 -1.68 19.98
C ALA A 80 0.49 -2.57 21.05
N ASP A 81 -0.10 -1.99 22.09
CA ASP A 81 -0.61 -2.72 23.25
C ASP A 81 0.45 -3.70 23.82
N GLN A 82 1.69 -3.21 23.90
CA GLN A 82 2.79 -4.01 24.41
C GLN A 82 2.75 -4.02 25.93
N SER A 83 2.20 -5.09 26.48
CA SER A 83 1.97 -5.25 27.92
C SER A 83 3.17 -5.84 28.68
N VAL A 84 4.03 -6.57 27.98
CA VAL A 84 5.18 -7.25 28.63
C VAL A 84 6.48 -6.59 28.19
N TRP A 85 7.11 -5.92 29.15
CA TRP A 85 8.48 -5.47 29.04
C TRP A 85 9.37 -6.41 29.82
N PRO A 86 10.46 -6.92 29.22
CA PRO A 86 11.53 -7.43 30.03
C PRO A 86 12.03 -6.28 30.95
N GLU A 87 12.41 -6.58 32.14
CA GLU A 87 12.93 -5.64 33.15
C GLU A 87 14.05 -4.76 32.55
N ARG A 88 13.72 -3.67 31.92
CA ARG A 88 14.68 -2.70 31.39
C ARG A 88 14.38 -1.33 31.98
N GLU A 89 15.41 -0.68 32.41
CA GLU A 89 15.36 0.67 32.99
C GLU A 89 14.85 1.75 32.03
N ARG A 90 14.88 1.51 30.71
CA ARG A 90 14.43 2.47 29.70
C ARG A 90 13.52 1.84 28.65
N LYS A 91 12.35 2.42 28.50
CA LYS A 91 11.46 2.16 27.39
C LYS A 91 12.01 2.85 26.14
N THR A 92 12.30 2.11 25.09
CA THR A 92 12.77 2.66 23.81
C THR A 92 11.99 2.06 22.67
N ALA A 93 11.81 2.81 21.59
CA ALA A 93 11.29 2.26 20.34
C ALA A 93 12.32 1.34 19.67
N PRO A 94 11.92 0.33 18.89
CA PRO A 94 12.86 -0.50 18.13
C PRO A 94 13.63 0.34 17.11
N CYS A 95 14.88 -0.03 16.82
CA CYS A 95 15.63 0.63 15.76
C CYS A 95 15.06 0.25 14.38
N THR A 96 15.18 1.17 13.43
CA THR A 96 14.61 0.98 12.07
C THR A 96 15.24 -0.19 11.32
N LEU A 97 16.50 -0.54 11.61
CA LEU A 97 17.12 -1.73 11.03
C LEU A 97 16.39 -3.02 11.49
N SER A 98 16.04 -3.11 12.78
CA SER A 98 15.25 -4.24 13.29
C SER A 98 13.86 -4.29 12.70
N CYS A 99 13.23 -3.13 12.50
CA CYS A 99 11.94 -3.03 11.81
C CYS A 99 12.02 -3.49 10.35
N CYS A 100 13.04 -3.05 9.60
CA CYS A 100 13.29 -3.48 8.23
C CYS A 100 13.53 -5.00 8.13
N ASN A 101 14.36 -5.54 9.03
CA ASN A 101 14.63 -6.98 9.09
C ASN A 101 13.37 -7.79 9.43
N PHE A 102 12.48 -7.25 10.25
CA PHE A 102 11.20 -7.85 10.56
C PHE A 102 10.30 -7.86 9.31
N LEU A 103 10.13 -6.71 8.65
CA LEU A 103 9.29 -6.57 7.47
C LEU A 103 9.79 -7.41 6.26
N SER A 104 11.11 -7.55 6.10
CA SER A 104 11.70 -8.32 5.00
C SER A 104 11.45 -9.83 5.07
N ARG A 105 10.98 -10.35 6.20
CA ARG A 105 10.77 -11.78 6.45
C ARG A 105 9.37 -12.30 6.11
N GLY A 106 8.66 -11.67 5.19
CA GLY A 106 7.42 -12.25 4.65
C GLY A 106 6.13 -11.64 5.19
N CYS A 107 6.15 -10.35 5.55
CA CYS A 107 4.98 -9.63 6.03
C CYS A 107 4.03 -9.14 4.92
N THR A 108 4.39 -9.30 3.63
CA THR A 108 3.68 -8.69 2.50
C THR A 108 2.20 -9.05 2.47
N ALA A 109 1.88 -10.33 2.52
CA ALA A 109 0.48 -10.79 2.47
C ALA A 109 -0.38 -10.28 3.64
N VAL A 110 0.22 -10.14 4.83
CA VAL A 110 -0.49 -9.59 6.00
C VAL A 110 -0.73 -8.10 5.84
N LEU A 111 0.25 -7.36 5.31
CA LEU A 111 0.11 -5.92 5.06
C LEU A 111 -0.89 -5.64 3.93
N GLU A 112 -0.89 -6.44 2.87
CA GLU A 112 -1.89 -6.39 1.80
C GLU A 112 -3.29 -6.64 2.36
N LYS A 113 -3.46 -7.68 3.17
CA LYS A 113 -4.72 -7.95 3.85
C LYS A 113 -5.14 -6.81 4.76
N ALA A 114 -4.24 -6.27 5.56
CA ALA A 114 -4.52 -5.13 6.44
C ALA A 114 -5.00 -3.91 5.64
N LEU A 115 -4.38 -3.62 4.49
CA LEU A 115 -4.79 -2.53 3.62
C LEU A 115 -6.21 -2.73 3.07
N VAL A 116 -6.52 -3.93 2.57
CA VAL A 116 -7.86 -4.30 2.09
C VAL A 116 -8.89 -4.18 3.21
N ASP A 117 -8.57 -4.65 4.43
CA ASP A 117 -9.48 -4.59 5.58
C ASP A 117 -9.74 -3.15 6.03
N ILE A 118 -8.71 -2.27 6.01
CA ILE A 118 -8.86 -0.84 6.29
C ILE A 118 -9.78 -0.19 5.26
N VAL A 119 -9.53 -0.38 3.98
CA VAL A 119 -10.35 0.22 2.90
C VAL A 119 -11.77 -0.32 2.96
N SER A 120 -11.96 -1.62 3.20
CA SER A 120 -13.28 -2.22 3.38
C SER A 120 -14.03 -1.62 4.57
N HIS A 121 -13.33 -1.33 5.67
CA HIS A 121 -13.91 -0.66 6.83
C HIS A 121 -14.34 0.78 6.51
N MET A 122 -13.50 1.53 5.80
CA MET A 122 -13.81 2.90 5.36
C MET A 122 -15.03 2.92 4.41
N ILE A 123 -15.15 1.94 3.51
CA ILE A 123 -16.31 1.79 2.63
C ILE A 123 -17.58 1.50 3.46
N ARG A 124 -17.51 0.59 4.43
CA ARG A 124 -18.65 0.27 5.33
C ARG A 124 -19.09 1.47 6.19
N LEU A 125 -18.15 2.32 6.59
CA LEU A 125 -18.43 3.58 7.27
C LEU A 125 -18.97 4.67 6.32
N LYS A 126 -19.17 4.36 5.03
CA LYS A 126 -19.67 5.28 4.01
C LYS A 126 -18.80 6.54 3.80
N LEU A 127 -17.50 6.46 4.11
CA LEU A 127 -16.59 7.62 3.98
C LEU A 127 -16.41 8.05 2.52
N PHE A 128 -16.69 7.16 1.56
CA PHE A 128 -16.56 7.41 0.11
C PHE A 128 -17.90 7.52 -0.61
N GLU A 129 -19.01 7.66 0.10
CA GLU A 129 -20.34 7.67 -0.52
C GLU A 129 -20.49 8.81 -1.53
N ASN A 130 -19.99 10.01 -1.19
CA ASN A 130 -19.99 11.18 -2.06
C ASN A 130 -18.89 11.18 -3.12
N ALA A 131 -18.01 10.16 -3.11
CA ALA A 131 -16.93 9.99 -4.09
C ALA A 131 -17.33 9.09 -5.27
N ARG A 132 -18.52 8.50 -5.25
CA ARG A 132 -18.96 7.60 -6.30
C ARG A 132 -19.25 8.33 -7.60
N PHE A 133 -18.75 7.76 -8.70
CA PHE A 133 -19.10 8.18 -10.04
C PHE A 133 -20.20 7.27 -10.59
N ARG A 134 -21.40 7.80 -10.87
CA ARG A 134 -22.57 7.01 -11.29
C ARG A 134 -22.90 5.82 -10.38
N GLY A 135 -22.68 5.97 -9.08
CA GLY A 135 -22.89 4.91 -8.08
C GLY A 135 -21.71 3.93 -7.93
N LEU A 136 -20.64 4.07 -8.73
CA LEU A 136 -19.48 3.20 -8.73
C LEU A 136 -18.30 3.84 -7.98
N PHE A 137 -17.44 3.01 -7.38
CA PHE A 137 -16.16 3.44 -6.84
C PHE A 137 -15.13 3.51 -7.97
N VAL A 138 -14.49 4.66 -8.13
CA VAL A 138 -13.46 4.83 -9.15
C VAL A 138 -12.13 4.35 -8.63
N ILE A 139 -11.54 3.37 -9.29
CA ILE A 139 -10.23 2.81 -8.96
C ILE A 139 -9.26 3.11 -10.09
N ALA A 140 -8.34 4.03 -9.83
CA ALA A 140 -7.25 4.33 -10.76
C ALA A 140 -6.15 3.28 -10.64
N VAL A 141 -5.65 2.83 -11.79
CA VAL A 141 -4.56 1.85 -11.88
C VAL A 141 -3.42 2.47 -12.67
N ASP A 142 -2.23 2.47 -12.05
CA ASP A 142 -1.03 3.08 -12.65
C ASP A 142 0.24 2.39 -12.16
N GLY A 143 1.25 2.34 -13.04
CA GLY A 143 2.58 1.84 -12.74
C GLY A 143 3.42 2.87 -12.02
N THR A 144 3.78 2.60 -10.77
CA THR A 144 4.61 3.49 -9.97
C THR A 144 6.03 2.95 -9.84
N LYS A 145 7.01 3.78 -10.20
CA LYS A 145 8.42 3.50 -9.96
C LYS A 145 8.74 3.70 -8.49
N GLN A 146 9.06 2.63 -7.78
CA GLN A 146 9.65 2.73 -6.46
C GLN A 146 11.14 3.07 -6.55
N GLU A 147 11.70 3.61 -5.46
CA GLU A 147 13.09 4.06 -5.42
C GLU A 147 14.08 3.01 -5.95
N ARG A 148 15.18 3.50 -6.55
CA ARG A 148 16.33 2.67 -6.90
C ARG A 148 16.88 2.01 -5.65
N ILE A 149 16.71 0.72 -5.53
CA ILE A 149 17.45 -0.03 -4.53
C ILE A 149 18.90 -0.04 -5.00
N ARG A 150 19.78 0.56 -4.21
CA ARG A 150 21.20 0.30 -4.32
C ARG A 150 21.40 -1.15 -3.89
N CYS A 151 21.29 -2.07 -4.86
CA CYS A 151 21.70 -3.45 -4.62
C CYS A 151 23.14 -3.43 -4.15
N CYS A 152 23.43 -4.28 -3.16
CA CYS A 152 24.78 -4.51 -2.66
C CYS A 152 25.75 -4.62 -3.82
N LYS A 153 26.98 -4.13 -3.65
CA LYS A 153 28.08 -4.11 -4.62
C LYS A 153 28.32 -5.43 -5.38
N TRP A 154 27.77 -6.54 -4.89
CA TRP A 154 27.89 -7.90 -5.47
C TRP A 154 27.04 -8.13 -6.72
N LEU A 155 25.97 -7.39 -6.94
CA LEU A 155 25.04 -7.62 -8.05
C LEU A 155 25.17 -6.61 -9.19
N GLY A 156 26.13 -5.70 -9.17
CA GLY A 156 26.53 -4.85 -10.30
C GLY A 156 25.45 -3.96 -10.93
N ASN A 157 24.18 -4.19 -10.68
CA ASN A 157 23.06 -3.60 -11.37
C ASN A 157 22.05 -2.90 -10.42
N ARG A 158 21.74 -1.65 -10.81
CA ARG A 158 20.69 -0.84 -10.16
C ARG A 158 19.32 -1.35 -10.63
N ALA A 159 18.69 -2.23 -9.86
CA ALA A 159 17.33 -2.67 -10.17
C ALA A 159 16.33 -1.55 -9.84
N ASN A 160 15.56 -1.12 -10.83
CA ASN A 160 14.38 -0.30 -10.61
C ASN A 160 13.23 -1.25 -10.21
N ARG A 161 12.59 -1.00 -9.08
CA ARG A 161 11.35 -1.69 -8.72
C ARG A 161 10.16 -0.89 -9.23
N TYR A 162 9.30 -1.56 -9.93
CA TYR A 162 8.00 -1.03 -10.34
C TYR A 162 6.91 -1.82 -9.64
N VAL A 163 5.87 -1.13 -9.25
CA VAL A 163 4.63 -1.73 -8.74
C VAL A 163 3.47 -1.18 -9.54
N LEU A 164 2.52 -2.04 -9.86
CA LEU A 164 1.21 -1.60 -10.30
C LEU A 164 0.35 -1.38 -9.07
N GLU A 165 -0.21 -0.20 -8.94
CA GLU A 165 -0.99 0.20 -7.78
C GLU A 165 -2.44 0.52 -8.20
N ALA A 166 -3.40 0.00 -7.44
CA ALA A 166 -4.80 0.36 -7.52
C ALA A 166 -5.15 1.33 -6.40
N LYS A 167 -5.68 2.50 -6.75
CA LYS A 167 -6.08 3.55 -5.79
C LYS A 167 -7.54 3.92 -5.98
N LEU A 168 -8.30 3.89 -4.88
CA LEU A 168 -9.61 4.52 -4.85
C LEU A 168 -9.41 6.04 -4.89
N VAL A 169 -9.93 6.68 -5.94
CA VAL A 169 -9.79 8.12 -6.15
C VAL A 169 -11.09 8.85 -5.87
N THR A 170 -10.97 10.09 -5.43
CA THR A 170 -12.11 10.92 -5.04
C THR A 170 -12.13 12.22 -5.83
N PRO A 171 -13.32 12.82 -6.07
CA PRO A 171 -13.44 14.07 -6.82
C PRO A 171 -12.68 15.25 -6.19
N TRP A 172 -12.41 15.20 -4.89
CA TRP A 172 -11.65 16.24 -4.18
C TRP A 172 -10.13 16.01 -4.20
N GLY A 173 -9.64 15.11 -5.07
CA GLY A 173 -8.21 14.91 -5.32
C GLY A 173 -7.49 13.98 -4.34
N SER A 174 -8.20 13.33 -3.42
CA SER A 174 -7.59 12.30 -2.56
C SER A 174 -7.54 10.95 -3.26
N ALA A 175 -6.46 10.20 -3.03
CA ALA A 175 -6.28 8.85 -3.54
C ALA A 175 -5.86 7.91 -2.39
N TYR A 176 -6.56 6.80 -2.26
CA TYR A 176 -6.36 5.82 -1.19
C TYR A 176 -5.89 4.51 -1.79
N SER A 177 -4.69 4.08 -1.44
CA SER A 177 -4.15 2.80 -1.91
C SER A 177 -5.06 1.65 -1.48
N VAL A 178 -5.42 0.78 -2.41
CA VAL A 178 -6.31 -0.36 -2.19
C VAL A 178 -5.52 -1.66 -2.28
N MET A 179 -4.67 -1.75 -3.28
CA MET A 179 -3.90 -2.95 -3.58
C MET A 179 -2.72 -2.61 -4.47
N SER A 180 -1.64 -3.39 -4.38
CA SER A 180 -0.52 -3.28 -5.30
C SER A 180 0.02 -4.66 -5.67
N VAL A 181 0.58 -4.78 -6.87
CA VAL A 181 1.29 -5.98 -7.32
C VAL A 181 2.66 -5.59 -7.88
N PRO A 182 3.70 -6.36 -7.59
CA PRO A 182 5.02 -6.08 -8.15
C PRO A 182 5.03 -6.33 -9.66
N ILE A 183 5.71 -5.45 -10.40
CA ILE A 183 6.11 -5.68 -11.80
C ILE A 183 7.55 -6.18 -11.74
N LYS A 184 7.80 -7.39 -12.22
CA LYS A 184 9.12 -8.02 -12.15
C LYS A 184 10.16 -7.18 -12.90
N PRO A 185 11.32 -6.87 -12.29
CA PRO A 185 12.37 -6.13 -12.98
C PRO A 185 13.00 -6.97 -14.09
N TRP A 186 13.56 -6.28 -15.10
CA TRP A 186 14.21 -6.87 -16.28
C TRP A 186 15.29 -7.91 -15.96
N HIS A 187 15.93 -7.86 -14.78
CA HIS A 187 17.09 -8.70 -14.43
C HIS A 187 16.76 -10.05 -13.77
N ASP A 188 15.52 -10.28 -13.40
CA ASP A 188 15.08 -11.56 -12.80
C ASP A 188 14.58 -12.55 -13.88
N ARG A 189 15.18 -12.51 -15.09
CA ARG A 189 14.73 -13.31 -16.23
C ARG A 189 15.51 -14.59 -16.37
N ASP A 190 14.78 -15.69 -16.49
CA ASP A 190 15.14 -16.78 -17.37
C ASP A 190 14.94 -16.28 -18.82
N ASP A 191 15.86 -16.56 -19.73
CA ASP A 191 15.97 -16.01 -21.09
C ASP A 191 14.71 -16.16 -21.96
N ASP A 192 13.73 -16.95 -21.54
CA ASP A 192 12.46 -17.21 -22.24
C ASP A 192 11.26 -16.43 -21.72
N GLU A 193 11.33 -15.70 -20.59
CA GLU A 193 10.21 -14.91 -20.10
C GLU A 193 10.11 -13.54 -20.77
N LYS A 194 9.02 -13.34 -21.55
CA LYS A 194 8.64 -12.03 -22.11
C LYS A 194 8.53 -10.99 -20.99
N GLN A 195 8.99 -9.78 -21.30
CA GLN A 195 8.99 -8.61 -20.42
C GLN A 195 7.70 -8.49 -19.59
N ASP A 196 7.84 -8.47 -18.27
CA ASP A 196 6.72 -8.11 -17.39
C ASP A 196 6.37 -6.63 -17.62
N SER A 197 5.08 -6.32 -17.63
CA SER A 197 4.56 -5.01 -18.00
C SER A 197 3.36 -4.69 -17.10
N GLU A 198 2.94 -3.43 -17.13
CA GLU A 198 1.72 -3.00 -16.45
C GLU A 198 0.50 -3.81 -16.91
N TYR A 199 0.43 -4.15 -18.19
CA TYR A 199 -0.60 -5.05 -18.73
C TYR A 199 -0.65 -6.38 -17.99
N ARG A 200 0.49 -7.07 -17.84
CA ARG A 200 0.56 -8.33 -17.10
C ARG A 200 0.34 -8.12 -15.60
N GLY A 201 0.80 -6.99 -15.07
CA GLY A 201 0.51 -6.55 -13.72
C GLY A 201 -1.00 -6.45 -13.49
N PHE A 202 -1.75 -5.85 -14.41
CA PHE A 202 -3.20 -5.72 -14.31
C PHE A 202 -3.90 -7.08 -14.35
N LEU A 203 -3.47 -8.01 -15.20
CA LEU A 203 -4.03 -9.37 -15.23
C LEU A 203 -3.82 -10.14 -13.91
N ARG A 204 -2.79 -9.80 -13.12
CA ARG A 204 -2.59 -10.35 -11.77
C ARG A 204 -3.38 -9.59 -10.70
N LEU A 205 -3.48 -8.27 -10.82
CA LEU A 205 -4.15 -7.40 -9.85
C LEU A 205 -5.67 -7.57 -9.89
N ALA A 206 -6.26 -7.62 -11.08
CA ALA A 206 -7.71 -7.64 -11.26
C ALA A 206 -8.42 -8.81 -10.54
N PRO A 207 -7.97 -10.07 -10.63
CA PRO A 207 -8.59 -11.16 -9.88
C PRO A 207 -8.45 -11.00 -8.36
N LEU A 208 -7.33 -10.45 -7.87
CA LEU A 208 -7.13 -10.16 -6.45
C LEU A 208 -8.08 -9.07 -5.96
N LEU A 209 -8.25 -8.01 -6.76
CA LEU A 209 -9.18 -6.93 -6.48
C LEU A 209 -10.63 -7.43 -6.46
N LYS A 210 -11.01 -8.28 -7.43
CA LYS A 210 -12.33 -8.91 -7.47
C LYS A 210 -12.58 -9.82 -6.28
N ALA A 211 -11.59 -10.60 -5.86
CA ALA A 211 -11.68 -11.46 -4.68
C ALA A 211 -11.81 -10.66 -3.38
N ALA A 212 -11.08 -9.54 -3.28
CA ALA A 212 -11.15 -8.65 -2.11
C ALA A 212 -12.48 -7.90 -2.00
N PHE A 213 -13.08 -7.52 -3.13
CA PHE A 213 -14.31 -6.72 -3.21
C PHE A 213 -15.33 -7.34 -4.19
N PRO A 214 -15.86 -8.53 -3.91
CA PRO A 214 -16.66 -9.32 -4.86
C PRO A 214 -17.96 -8.64 -5.29
N HIS A 215 -18.55 -7.80 -4.44
CA HIS A 215 -19.84 -7.15 -4.67
C HIS A 215 -19.72 -5.63 -4.86
N LEU A 216 -18.51 -5.09 -4.88
CA LEU A 216 -18.31 -3.66 -5.05
C LEU A 216 -18.52 -3.28 -6.52
N GLY A 217 -19.36 -2.27 -6.79
CA GLY A 217 -19.46 -1.64 -8.09
C GLY A 217 -18.21 -0.79 -8.35
N ILE A 218 -17.41 -1.15 -9.34
CA ILE A 218 -16.12 -0.54 -9.64
C ILE A 218 -16.12 0.03 -11.05
N CYS A 219 -15.51 1.22 -11.19
CA CYS A 219 -15.09 1.78 -12.46
C CYS A 219 -13.56 1.87 -12.46
N ILE A 220 -12.92 1.15 -13.39
CA ILE A 220 -11.45 1.17 -13.53
C ILE A 220 -11.05 2.41 -14.35
N LEU A 221 -10.15 3.21 -13.81
CA LEU A 221 -9.55 4.35 -14.47
C LEU A 221 -8.09 4.02 -14.83
N GLY A 222 -7.72 4.13 -16.08
CA GLY A 222 -6.35 3.84 -16.53
C GLY A 222 -5.92 4.70 -17.73
N ASP A 223 -4.63 4.67 -18.01
CA ASP A 223 -4.09 5.33 -19.19
C ASP A 223 -4.32 4.51 -20.47
N GLY A 224 -3.81 5.00 -21.61
CA GLY A 224 -3.97 4.34 -22.91
C GLY A 224 -3.28 2.96 -23.01
N LEU A 225 -2.47 2.54 -22.06
CA LEU A 225 -1.90 1.19 -22.03
C LEU A 225 -2.95 0.13 -21.73
N TYR A 226 -3.99 0.52 -20.98
CA TYR A 226 -5.11 -0.36 -20.60
C TYR A 226 -6.21 -0.41 -21.65
N ALA A 227 -6.21 0.51 -22.63
CA ALA A 227 -7.20 0.56 -23.72
C ALA A 227 -6.94 -0.57 -24.74
N CYS A 228 -7.11 -1.82 -24.33
CA CYS A 228 -6.97 -2.98 -25.20
C CYS A 228 -8.04 -4.04 -24.88
N LYS A 229 -8.44 -4.77 -25.92
CA LYS A 229 -9.54 -5.73 -25.87
C LYS A 229 -9.46 -6.71 -24.69
N PRO A 230 -8.33 -7.37 -24.38
CA PRO A 230 -8.28 -8.33 -23.27
C PRO A 230 -8.54 -7.72 -21.90
N ILE A 231 -8.14 -6.46 -21.67
CA ILE A 231 -8.40 -5.76 -20.40
C ILE A 231 -9.88 -5.36 -20.32
N MET A 232 -10.46 -4.87 -21.41
CA MET A 232 -11.87 -4.51 -21.46
C MET A 232 -12.77 -5.73 -21.21
N GLU A 233 -12.51 -6.84 -21.91
CA GLU A 233 -13.22 -8.12 -21.69
C GLU A 233 -13.07 -8.65 -20.25
N LEU A 234 -11.91 -8.47 -19.63
CA LEU A 234 -11.70 -8.85 -18.23
C LEU A 234 -12.54 -7.97 -17.28
N CYS A 235 -12.59 -6.65 -17.50
CA CYS A 235 -13.44 -5.75 -16.71
C CYS A 235 -14.91 -6.13 -16.86
N GLU A 236 -15.37 -6.36 -18.08
CA GLU A 236 -16.74 -6.77 -18.37
C GLU A 236 -17.09 -8.10 -17.70
N SER A 237 -16.19 -9.09 -17.70
CA SER A 237 -16.38 -10.37 -17.04
C SER A 237 -16.56 -10.26 -15.52
N TYR A 238 -16.02 -9.20 -14.91
CA TYR A 238 -16.18 -8.90 -13.49
C TYR A 238 -17.36 -7.97 -13.19
N GLY A 239 -18.05 -7.48 -14.23
CA GLY A 239 -19.12 -6.49 -14.09
C GLY A 239 -18.60 -5.11 -13.69
N TRP A 240 -17.41 -4.77 -14.12
CA TRP A 240 -16.77 -3.48 -13.89
C TRP A 240 -16.95 -2.58 -15.12
N GLU A 241 -17.23 -1.30 -14.85
CA GLU A 241 -17.08 -0.24 -15.85
C GLU A 241 -15.61 0.18 -15.95
N TYR A 242 -15.25 0.85 -17.06
CA TYR A 242 -13.90 1.37 -17.23
C TYR A 242 -13.88 2.69 -17.99
N ILE A 243 -12.89 3.51 -17.70
CA ILE A 243 -12.56 4.76 -18.39
C ILE A 243 -11.05 4.73 -18.69
N PHE A 244 -10.71 4.57 -19.96
CA PHE A 244 -9.32 4.55 -20.40
C PHE A 244 -9.04 5.74 -21.31
N THR A 245 -7.83 6.33 -21.17
CA THR A 245 -7.39 7.39 -22.07
C THR A 245 -7.26 6.84 -23.48
N PHE A 246 -7.93 7.45 -24.42
CA PHE A 246 -7.90 7.05 -25.81
C PHE A 246 -6.70 7.70 -26.52
N LYS A 247 -5.82 6.89 -27.09
CA LYS A 247 -4.60 7.35 -27.80
C LYS A 247 -4.52 6.71 -29.18
N GLU A 248 -4.29 7.53 -30.22
CA GLU A 248 -4.19 7.11 -31.62
C GLU A 248 -3.24 5.92 -31.83
N GLY A 249 -2.07 5.94 -31.21
CA GLY A 249 -1.03 4.90 -31.39
C GLY A 249 -1.38 3.50 -30.85
N ARG A 250 -2.48 3.34 -30.09
CA ARG A 250 -2.88 2.04 -29.53
C ARG A 250 -4.08 1.42 -30.23
N THR A 251 -5.02 2.24 -30.68
CA THR A 251 -6.26 1.81 -31.32
C THR A 251 -6.55 2.74 -32.52
N PRO A 252 -5.70 2.75 -33.57
CA PRO A 252 -5.76 3.75 -34.62
C PRO A 252 -7.09 3.76 -35.37
N THR A 253 -7.68 2.59 -35.66
CA THR A 253 -8.98 2.48 -36.34
C THR A 253 -10.09 3.10 -35.50
N ALA A 254 -10.23 2.68 -34.25
CA ALA A 254 -11.27 3.19 -33.38
C ALA A 254 -11.06 4.68 -33.03
N PHE A 255 -9.80 5.15 -33.01
CA PHE A 255 -9.47 6.57 -32.82
C PHE A 255 -9.91 7.39 -34.04
N ALA A 256 -9.71 6.90 -35.28
CA ALA A 256 -10.15 7.54 -36.48
C ALA A 256 -11.71 7.61 -36.55
N GLU A 257 -12.36 6.47 -36.24
CA GLU A 257 -13.85 6.42 -36.20
C GLU A 257 -14.43 7.40 -35.17
N ALA A 258 -13.82 7.46 -33.96
CA ALA A 258 -14.24 8.38 -32.90
C ALA A 258 -14.07 9.85 -33.34
N ARG A 259 -12.98 10.17 -34.04
CA ARG A 259 -12.73 11.52 -34.57
C ARG A 259 -13.76 11.90 -35.63
N ASP A 260 -14.04 10.98 -36.55
CA ASP A 260 -15.02 11.19 -37.63
C ASP A 260 -16.47 11.41 -37.09
N LEU A 261 -16.76 10.87 -35.89
CA LEU A 261 -18.04 11.11 -35.20
C LEU A 261 -18.11 12.45 -34.45
N MET A 262 -16.96 13.10 -34.23
CA MET A 262 -16.88 14.39 -33.51
C MET A 262 -16.89 15.60 -34.49
N GLU A 263 -16.65 15.37 -35.77
CA GLU A 263 -16.79 16.37 -36.86
C GLU A 263 -18.22 16.40 -37.37
#